data_79832990e23f63d1af42bb6c50c77a79
#
_entry.id   79832990e23f63d1af42bb6c50c77a79
#
_cell.length_a   1.000
_cell.length_b   1.000
_cell.length_c   1.000
_cell.angle_alpha   90.00
_cell.angle_beta   90.00
_cell.angle_gamma   90.00
#
_symmetry.space_group_name_H-M   'P 1'
#
loop_
_entity.id
_entity.type
_entity.pdbx_description
1 polymer ?
#
loop_
_entity_poly.entity_id
_entity_poly.type
_entity_poly.pdbx_seq_one_letter_code
_entity_poly.pdbx_strand_id
1 'polypeptide(L)'
;MKKSNIIMLLAALLPLGLFLFPLWKITLEAPQYPTPLGMYIHINDFSDANPHDIKNINLMNHYVGMKYIPDAIPEFKIFPTGIIISSMIGLLIAFKGNYKWFLAWFILMVALSGAGMYDFYLWEHDYGHNLDPKAIMKFTNPDGTQMGFQPPLFGSRDILNFKAHSYPRLGALFLAMGIAAGLLAFIVGKKNHKKSLTM
;
A
#
# COMPACT_ATOMS: atom_id res chain seq x y z
N MET A 1 17.94 23.34 16.50
CA MET A 1 16.56 22.99 16.05
C MET A 1 15.69 22.64 17.26
N LYS A 2 14.39 23.03 17.23
CA LYS A 2 13.42 22.64 18.27
C LYS A 2 13.15 21.12 18.14
N LYS A 3 12.79 20.45 19.25
CA LYS A 3 12.47 18.99 19.23
C LYS A 3 11.39 18.64 18.18
N SER A 4 10.35 19.49 18.05
CA SER A 4 9.30 19.29 17.05
C SER A 4 9.81 19.28 15.61
N ASN A 5 10.84 20.09 15.30
CA ASN A 5 11.40 20.16 13.96
C ASN A 5 12.24 18.92 13.63
N ILE A 6 12.94 18.36 14.63
CA ILE A 6 13.70 17.10 14.45
C ILE A 6 12.72 15.96 14.21
N ILE A 7 11.60 15.89 14.97
CA ILE A 7 10.58 14.87 14.76
C ILE A 7 9.96 15.01 13.36
N MET A 8 9.69 16.25 12.90
CA MET A 8 9.15 16.49 11.56
C MET A 8 10.15 16.09 10.46
N LEU A 9 11.45 16.31 10.68
CA LEU A 9 12.47 15.86 9.75
C LEU A 9 12.46 14.32 9.61
N LEU A 10 12.40 13.59 10.73
CA LEU A 10 12.25 12.12 10.71
C LEU A 10 10.95 11.71 10.03
N ALA A 11 9.83 12.41 10.32
CA ALA A 11 8.55 12.15 9.68
C ALA A 11 8.63 12.23 8.15
N ALA A 12 9.35 13.22 7.62
CA ALA A 12 9.54 13.43 6.19
C ALA A 12 10.46 12.38 5.53
N LEU A 13 11.42 11.83 6.27
CA LEU A 13 12.38 10.86 5.73
C LEU A 13 11.87 9.42 5.77
N LEU A 14 11.10 9.05 6.79
CA LEU A 14 10.63 7.68 6.99
C LEU A 14 9.85 7.11 5.79
N PRO A 15 8.94 7.86 5.11
CA PRO A 15 8.23 7.34 3.94
C PRO A 15 9.14 6.95 2.77
N LEU A 16 10.38 7.47 2.70
CA LEU A 16 11.35 7.06 1.69
C LEU A 16 11.80 5.59 1.85
N GLY A 17 11.53 4.97 3.01
CA GLY A 17 11.69 3.53 3.20
C GLY A 17 10.85 2.67 2.27
N LEU A 18 9.79 3.24 1.65
CA LEU A 18 9.00 2.58 0.61
C LEU A 18 9.81 2.21 -0.65
N PHE A 19 10.90 2.92 -0.92
CA PHE A 19 11.79 2.62 -2.05
C PHE A 19 12.78 1.49 -1.76
N LEU A 20 12.92 1.10 -0.48
CA LEU A 20 13.84 0.05 -0.04
C LEU A 20 13.12 -1.26 0.30
N PHE A 21 11.85 -1.16 0.71
CA PHE A 21 11.09 -2.30 1.24
C PHE A 21 9.72 -2.42 0.56
N PRO A 22 9.21 -3.65 0.33
CA PRO A 22 7.87 -3.85 -0.21
C PRO A 22 6.81 -3.23 0.72
N LEU A 23 5.80 -2.63 0.08
CA LEU A 23 4.64 -2.06 0.75
C LEU A 23 3.71 -3.16 1.25
N TRP A 24 3.45 -4.16 0.39
CA TRP A 24 2.45 -5.20 0.61
C TRP A 24 2.93 -6.56 0.13
N LYS A 25 2.27 -7.63 0.59
CA LYS A 25 2.45 -9.00 0.08
C LYS A 25 1.11 -9.67 -0.05
N ILE A 26 0.84 -10.25 -1.22
CA ILE A 26 -0.25 -11.21 -1.45
C ILE A 26 0.37 -12.60 -1.55
N THR A 27 -0.23 -13.59 -0.89
CA THR A 27 0.20 -14.98 -0.94
C THR A 27 -1.02 -15.87 -1.22
N LEU A 28 -0.86 -16.86 -2.10
CA LEU A 28 -1.87 -17.83 -2.47
C LEU A 28 -1.40 -19.22 -2.10
N GLU A 29 -2.08 -19.85 -1.17
CA GLU A 29 -1.91 -21.28 -0.87
C GLU A 29 -2.85 -22.06 -1.78
N ALA A 30 -2.31 -22.97 -2.57
CA ALA A 30 -3.05 -23.75 -3.53
C ALA A 30 -2.60 -25.22 -3.46
N PRO A 31 -3.52 -26.22 -3.46
CA PRO A 31 -3.16 -27.63 -3.30
C PRO A 31 -2.18 -28.17 -4.35
N GLN A 32 -2.16 -27.57 -5.55
CA GLN A 32 -1.27 -27.96 -6.64
C GLN A 32 0.15 -27.42 -6.52
N TYR A 33 0.42 -26.50 -5.59
CA TYR A 33 1.74 -25.93 -5.35
C TYR A 33 2.23 -26.31 -3.95
N PRO A 34 3.39 -26.99 -3.83
CA PRO A 34 3.92 -27.43 -2.55
C PRO A 34 4.38 -26.26 -1.66
N THR A 35 4.71 -25.13 -2.28
CA THR A 35 5.01 -23.86 -1.61
C THR A 35 4.00 -22.81 -2.03
N PRO A 36 3.50 -21.98 -1.09
CA PRO A 36 2.59 -20.90 -1.42
C PRO A 36 3.19 -19.96 -2.44
N LEU A 37 2.40 -19.61 -3.48
CA LEU A 37 2.79 -18.59 -4.44
C LEU A 37 2.63 -17.22 -3.80
N GLY A 38 3.55 -16.30 -4.08
CA GLY A 38 3.47 -14.96 -3.52
C GLY A 38 4.00 -13.88 -4.43
N MET A 39 3.43 -12.69 -4.29
CA MET A 39 3.98 -11.48 -4.90
C MET A 39 4.15 -10.38 -3.88
N TYR A 40 5.21 -9.61 -4.02
CA TYR A 40 5.40 -8.35 -3.33
C TYR A 40 4.93 -7.19 -4.20
N ILE A 41 4.26 -6.25 -3.57
CA ILE A 41 3.89 -4.98 -4.17
C ILE A 41 4.81 -3.92 -3.57
N HIS A 42 5.68 -3.39 -4.41
CA HIS A 42 6.52 -2.23 -4.08
C HIS A 42 5.81 -0.95 -4.51
N ILE A 43 6.35 0.18 -4.13
CA ILE A 43 5.78 1.47 -4.54
C ILE A 43 5.93 1.72 -6.06
N ASN A 44 6.85 1.03 -6.71
CA ASN A 44 7.27 1.25 -8.11
C ASN A 44 7.27 0.00 -8.99
N ASP A 45 7.02 -1.19 -8.43
CA ASP A 45 6.97 -2.44 -9.20
C ASP A 45 6.26 -3.57 -8.43
N PHE A 46 6.07 -4.70 -9.12
CA PHE A 46 5.76 -6.01 -8.53
C PHE A 46 7.01 -6.88 -8.55
N SER A 47 7.15 -7.77 -7.57
CA SER A 47 8.21 -8.78 -7.58
C SER A 47 7.73 -10.13 -7.06
N ASP A 48 8.36 -11.20 -7.53
CA ASP A 48 8.13 -12.56 -7.08
C ASP A 48 8.53 -12.74 -5.60
N ALA A 49 7.76 -13.50 -4.83
CA ALA A 49 8.17 -13.93 -3.49
C ALA A 49 9.10 -15.16 -3.57
N ASN A 50 8.82 -16.09 -4.51
CA ASN A 50 9.73 -17.16 -4.92
C ASN A 50 9.85 -17.16 -6.45
N PRO A 51 10.92 -17.69 -7.03
CA PRO A 51 11.14 -17.63 -8.48
C PRO A 51 9.92 -18.08 -9.29
N HIS A 52 9.47 -17.24 -10.21
CA HIS A 52 8.35 -17.47 -11.14
C HIS A 52 6.94 -17.46 -10.49
N ASP A 53 6.78 -16.97 -9.27
CA ASP A 53 5.48 -16.93 -8.59
C ASP A 53 4.44 -16.12 -9.40
N ILE A 54 4.78 -14.91 -9.86
CA ILE A 54 3.86 -14.06 -10.66
C ILE A 54 3.46 -14.78 -11.97
N LYS A 55 4.38 -15.47 -12.61
CA LYS A 55 4.08 -16.27 -13.81
C LYS A 55 3.07 -17.38 -13.51
N ASN A 56 3.23 -18.08 -12.39
CA ASN A 56 2.32 -19.13 -11.95
C ASN A 56 0.95 -18.55 -11.53
N ILE A 57 0.93 -17.40 -10.86
CA ILE A 57 -0.31 -16.67 -10.54
C ILE A 57 -1.03 -16.28 -11.83
N ASN A 58 -0.33 -15.75 -12.83
CA ASN A 58 -0.88 -15.37 -14.12
C ASN A 58 -1.44 -16.58 -14.89
N LEU A 59 -0.80 -17.75 -14.77
CA LEU A 59 -1.33 -18.98 -15.33
C LEU A 59 -2.67 -19.36 -14.69
N MET A 60 -2.79 -19.29 -13.36
CA MET A 60 -4.06 -19.53 -12.66
C MET A 60 -5.12 -18.51 -13.05
N ASN A 61 -4.75 -17.22 -13.10
CA ASN A 61 -5.62 -16.13 -13.53
C ASN A 61 -6.23 -16.40 -14.91
N HIS A 62 -5.43 -16.89 -15.85
CA HIS A 62 -5.90 -17.24 -17.20
C HIS A 62 -6.99 -18.31 -17.17
N TYR A 63 -6.86 -19.35 -16.35
CA TYR A 63 -7.87 -20.43 -16.28
C TYR A 63 -9.23 -19.94 -15.79
N VAL A 64 -9.25 -19.01 -14.85
CA VAL A 64 -10.51 -18.48 -14.27
C VAL A 64 -10.98 -17.17 -14.91
N GLY A 65 -10.26 -16.67 -15.90
CA GLY A 65 -10.62 -15.47 -16.64
C GLY A 65 -10.21 -14.16 -15.98
N MET A 66 -9.38 -14.19 -14.93
CA MET A 66 -8.79 -12.98 -14.38
C MET A 66 -7.74 -12.41 -15.34
N LYS A 67 -7.55 -11.10 -15.27
CA LYS A 67 -6.50 -10.41 -16.05
C LYS A 67 -5.10 -10.86 -15.62
N TYR A 68 -4.13 -10.75 -16.52
CA TYR A 68 -2.72 -10.88 -16.16
C TYR A 68 -2.28 -9.72 -15.28
N ILE A 69 -1.45 -10.00 -14.28
CA ILE A 69 -0.72 -8.98 -13.53
C ILE A 69 0.27 -8.35 -14.51
N PRO A 70 0.16 -7.04 -14.82
CA PRO A 70 1.03 -6.38 -15.79
C PRO A 70 2.40 -6.10 -15.19
N ASP A 71 3.42 -5.96 -16.05
CA ASP A 71 4.78 -5.59 -15.63
C ASP A 71 4.84 -4.13 -15.09
N ALA A 72 3.93 -3.26 -15.53
CA ALA A 72 3.88 -1.87 -15.10
C ALA A 72 2.46 -1.31 -15.13
N ILE A 73 2.16 -0.45 -14.15
CA ILE A 73 0.91 0.29 -14.02
C ILE A 73 1.20 1.78 -13.85
N PRO A 74 0.26 2.69 -14.18
CA PRO A 74 0.47 4.14 -14.01
C PRO A 74 0.80 4.54 -12.56
N GLU A 75 0.24 3.84 -11.59
CA GLU A 75 0.41 4.02 -10.16
C GLU A 75 1.87 3.94 -9.73
N PHE A 76 2.69 3.13 -10.40
CA PHE A 76 4.14 2.99 -10.15
C PHE A 76 4.96 4.23 -10.53
N LYS A 77 4.35 5.22 -11.16
CA LYS A 77 4.93 6.56 -11.38
C LYS A 77 4.28 7.61 -10.47
N ILE A 78 2.97 7.51 -10.27
CA ILE A 78 2.19 8.49 -9.51
C ILE A 78 2.55 8.46 -8.03
N PHE A 79 2.46 7.29 -7.38
CA PHE A 79 2.71 7.17 -5.94
C PHE A 79 4.16 7.44 -5.54
N PRO A 80 5.20 6.89 -6.22
CA PRO A 80 6.59 7.26 -5.93
C PRO A 80 6.84 8.77 -6.03
N THR A 81 6.33 9.39 -7.09
CA THR A 81 6.46 10.85 -7.29
C THR A 81 5.77 11.61 -6.14
N GLY A 82 4.56 11.19 -5.76
CA GLY A 82 3.83 11.77 -4.63
C GLY A 82 4.59 11.67 -3.31
N ILE A 83 5.22 10.54 -3.03
CA ILE A 83 6.03 10.34 -1.81
C ILE A 83 7.28 11.23 -1.84
N ILE A 84 7.99 11.30 -2.96
CA ILE A 84 9.18 12.18 -3.09
C ILE A 84 8.78 13.64 -2.85
N ILE A 85 7.75 14.13 -3.52
CA ILE A 85 7.28 15.52 -3.37
C ILE A 85 6.84 15.78 -1.92
N SER A 86 6.07 14.88 -1.32
CA SER A 86 5.62 14.99 0.08
C SER A 86 6.79 15.01 1.06
N SER A 87 7.83 14.18 0.82
CA SER A 87 9.05 14.18 1.63
C SER A 87 9.81 15.49 1.50
N MET A 88 9.96 16.02 0.30
CA MET A 88 10.61 17.34 0.07
C MET A 88 9.85 18.48 0.77
N ILE A 89 8.52 18.51 0.64
CA ILE A 89 7.66 19.48 1.35
C ILE A 89 7.84 19.33 2.86
N GLY A 90 7.83 18.10 3.38
CA GLY A 90 8.02 17.80 4.80
C GLY A 90 9.36 18.30 5.33
N LEU A 91 10.46 18.14 4.57
CA LEU A 91 11.77 18.68 4.90
C LEU A 91 11.76 20.21 4.98
N LEU A 92 11.20 20.88 3.97
CA LEU A 92 11.07 22.35 3.97
C LEU A 92 10.27 22.86 5.17
N ILE A 93 9.18 22.19 5.51
CA ILE A 93 8.34 22.50 6.66
C ILE A 93 9.11 22.29 7.98
N ALA A 94 9.93 21.24 8.09
CA ALA A 94 10.75 20.96 9.26
C ALA A 94 11.74 22.11 9.53
N PHE A 95 12.34 22.71 8.50
CA PHE A 95 13.22 23.88 8.65
C PHE A 95 12.46 25.14 9.04
N LYS A 96 11.27 25.40 8.50
CA LYS A 96 10.43 26.56 8.87
C LYS A 96 9.91 26.49 10.30
N GLY A 97 9.67 25.29 10.84
CA GLY A 97 9.35 25.05 12.24
C GLY A 97 7.96 25.48 12.70
N ASN A 98 7.02 25.71 11.81
CA ASN A 98 5.64 26.09 12.14
C ASN A 98 4.76 24.85 12.30
N TYR A 99 4.25 24.62 13.52
CA TYR A 99 3.47 23.45 13.88
C TYR A 99 2.16 23.30 13.07
N LYS A 100 1.55 24.38 12.58
CA LYS A 100 0.35 24.32 11.74
C LYS A 100 0.63 23.59 10.41
N TRP A 101 1.81 23.79 9.85
CA TRP A 101 2.25 23.10 8.64
C TRP A 101 2.56 21.61 8.88
N PHE A 102 2.97 21.24 10.11
CA PHE A 102 3.15 19.83 10.47
C PHE A 102 1.81 19.09 10.42
N LEU A 103 0.73 19.73 10.91
CA LEU A 103 -0.63 19.18 10.80
C LEU A 103 -1.08 19.07 9.33
N ALA A 104 -0.83 20.09 8.52
CA ALA A 104 -1.20 20.07 7.10
C ALA A 104 -0.48 18.92 6.36
N TRP A 105 0.81 18.72 6.64
CA TRP A 105 1.59 17.62 6.09
C TRP A 105 1.07 16.25 6.57
N PHE A 106 0.73 16.10 7.84
CA PHE A 106 0.11 14.89 8.37
C PHE A 106 -1.19 14.55 7.63
N ILE A 107 -2.08 15.55 7.46
CA ILE A 107 -3.34 15.37 6.72
C ILE A 107 -3.08 14.96 5.26
N LEU A 108 -2.10 15.60 4.60
CA LEU A 108 -1.70 15.25 3.24
C LEU A 108 -1.26 13.79 3.14
N MET A 109 -0.41 13.32 4.07
CA MET A 109 0.07 11.93 4.07
C MET A 109 -1.04 10.92 4.35
N VAL A 110 -1.97 11.24 5.26
CA VAL A 110 -3.15 10.40 5.52
C VAL A 110 -4.03 10.32 4.27
N ALA A 111 -4.28 11.45 3.60
CA ALA A 111 -5.08 11.49 2.39
C ALA A 111 -4.42 10.70 1.24
N LEU A 112 -3.11 10.86 1.04
CA LEU A 112 -2.35 10.13 0.01
C LEU A 112 -2.35 8.61 0.28
N SER A 113 -2.17 8.20 1.54
CA SER A 113 -2.23 6.79 1.93
C SER A 113 -3.64 6.21 1.78
N GLY A 114 -4.67 6.97 2.15
CA GLY A 114 -6.07 6.58 1.96
C GLY A 114 -6.43 6.43 0.48
N ALA A 115 -5.96 7.35 -0.37
CA ALA A 115 -6.13 7.26 -1.82
C ALA A 115 -5.44 6.00 -2.38
N GLY A 116 -4.22 5.68 -1.93
CA GLY A 116 -3.52 4.47 -2.35
C GLY A 116 -4.22 3.18 -1.91
N MET A 117 -4.77 3.13 -0.69
CA MET A 117 -5.55 1.97 -0.24
C MET A 117 -6.88 1.82 -1.01
N TYR A 118 -7.52 2.93 -1.34
CA TYR A 118 -8.75 2.91 -2.15
C TYR A 118 -8.46 2.45 -3.58
N ASP A 119 -7.40 2.93 -4.18
CA ASP A 119 -6.93 2.53 -5.50
C ASP A 119 -6.57 1.03 -5.53
N PHE A 120 -5.85 0.54 -4.53
CA PHE A 120 -5.55 -0.88 -4.36
C PHE A 120 -6.83 -1.74 -4.26
N TYR A 121 -7.84 -1.29 -3.51
CA TYR A 121 -9.14 -1.96 -3.45
C TYR A 121 -9.83 -2.01 -4.81
N LEU A 122 -9.84 -0.89 -5.57
CA LEU A 122 -10.45 -0.84 -6.91
C LEU A 122 -9.74 -1.79 -7.87
N TRP A 123 -8.42 -1.86 -7.79
CA TRP A 123 -7.61 -2.77 -8.58
C TRP A 123 -7.93 -4.24 -8.26
N GLU A 124 -7.93 -4.64 -6.98
CA GLU A 124 -8.31 -5.99 -6.57
C GLU A 124 -9.74 -6.34 -6.98
N HIS A 125 -10.67 -5.38 -6.87
CA HIS A 125 -12.06 -5.57 -7.26
C HIS A 125 -12.19 -5.80 -8.77
N ASP A 126 -11.53 -4.98 -9.60
CA ASP A 126 -11.55 -5.13 -11.06
C ASP A 126 -10.96 -6.47 -11.49
N TYR A 127 -9.82 -6.87 -10.91
CA TYR A 127 -9.19 -8.15 -11.21
C TYR A 127 -10.05 -9.34 -10.79
N GLY A 128 -10.70 -9.25 -9.64
CA GLY A 128 -11.49 -10.35 -9.09
C GLY A 128 -12.88 -10.52 -9.69
N HIS A 129 -13.44 -9.49 -10.35
CA HIS A 129 -14.84 -9.52 -10.82
C HIS A 129 -14.99 -9.28 -12.33
N ASN A 130 -14.06 -8.57 -12.98
CA ASN A 130 -14.12 -8.33 -14.41
C ASN A 130 -13.45 -9.48 -15.18
N LEU A 131 -14.12 -10.64 -15.16
CA LEU A 131 -13.60 -11.90 -15.69
C LEU A 131 -13.89 -12.03 -17.18
N ASP A 132 -12.98 -12.67 -17.93
CA ASP A 132 -13.18 -13.00 -19.35
C ASP A 132 -14.33 -14.00 -19.50
N PRO A 133 -15.42 -13.70 -20.24
CA PRO A 133 -16.50 -14.64 -20.49
C PRO A 133 -16.07 -15.88 -21.26
N LYS A 134 -14.87 -15.89 -21.87
CA LYS A 134 -14.29 -17.05 -22.56
C LYS A 134 -13.36 -17.90 -21.68
N ALA A 135 -13.32 -17.62 -20.35
CA ALA A 135 -12.51 -18.39 -19.41
C ALA A 135 -12.72 -19.89 -19.53
N ILE A 136 -11.65 -20.66 -19.35
CA ILE A 136 -11.67 -22.11 -19.44
C ILE A 136 -12.53 -22.70 -18.30
N MET A 137 -12.38 -22.18 -17.09
CA MET A 137 -13.16 -22.56 -15.92
C MET A 137 -14.08 -21.44 -15.50
N LYS A 138 -15.36 -21.76 -15.34
CA LYS A 138 -16.40 -20.83 -14.89
C LYS A 138 -17.02 -21.36 -13.62
N PHE A 139 -17.07 -20.52 -12.61
CA PHE A 139 -17.70 -20.84 -11.33
C PHE A 139 -18.86 -19.88 -11.09
N THR A 140 -19.94 -20.40 -10.57
CA THR A 140 -21.14 -19.65 -10.24
C THR A 140 -21.45 -19.80 -8.75
N ASN A 141 -21.96 -18.74 -8.17
CA ASN A 141 -22.52 -18.75 -6.83
C ASN A 141 -23.83 -19.54 -6.79
N PRO A 142 -24.33 -19.93 -5.62
CA PRO A 142 -25.61 -20.63 -5.49
C PRO A 142 -26.82 -19.85 -6.06
N ASP A 143 -26.71 -18.53 -6.17
CA ASP A 143 -27.71 -17.64 -6.77
C ASP A 143 -27.62 -17.52 -8.30
N GLY A 144 -26.69 -18.24 -8.95
CA GLY A 144 -26.48 -18.24 -10.40
C GLY A 144 -25.59 -17.08 -10.91
N THR A 145 -25.13 -16.18 -10.04
CA THR A 145 -24.20 -15.11 -10.44
C THR A 145 -22.78 -15.64 -10.64
N GLN A 146 -21.98 -14.98 -11.47
CA GLN A 146 -20.57 -15.34 -11.66
C GLN A 146 -19.79 -15.15 -10.36
N MET A 147 -19.01 -16.16 -9.97
CA MET A 147 -18.18 -16.09 -8.77
C MET A 147 -16.98 -15.17 -8.99
N GLY A 148 -16.73 -14.27 -8.04
CA GLY A 148 -15.54 -13.42 -8.05
C GLY A 148 -14.37 -14.06 -7.29
N PHE A 149 -13.16 -13.71 -7.70
CA PHE A 149 -11.89 -14.23 -7.14
C PHE A 149 -11.04 -13.16 -6.47
N GLN A 150 -11.68 -12.10 -5.97
CA GLN A 150 -10.99 -11.00 -5.30
C GLN A 150 -10.30 -11.48 -4.01
N PRO A 151 -8.97 -11.27 -3.86
CA PRO A 151 -8.28 -11.44 -2.59
C PRO A 151 -8.85 -10.52 -1.51
N PRO A 152 -8.63 -10.80 -0.22
CA PRO A 152 -9.01 -9.84 0.82
C PRO A 152 -8.05 -8.65 0.78
N LEU A 153 -8.57 -7.43 0.96
CA LEU A 153 -7.72 -6.24 1.08
C LEU A 153 -6.74 -6.36 2.26
N PHE A 154 -7.20 -7.00 3.35
CA PHE A 154 -6.39 -7.28 4.53
C PHE A 154 -6.85 -8.59 5.18
N GLY A 155 -5.88 -9.43 5.58
CA GLY A 155 -6.16 -10.68 6.26
C GLY A 155 -6.10 -11.90 5.35
N SER A 156 -6.98 -12.87 5.59
CA SER A 156 -7.03 -14.14 4.86
C SER A 156 -8.44 -14.45 4.43
N ARG A 157 -8.60 -15.04 3.23
CA ARG A 157 -9.88 -15.47 2.67
C ARG A 157 -9.72 -16.76 1.89
N ASP A 158 -10.67 -17.68 2.06
CA ASP A 158 -10.77 -18.87 1.24
C ASP A 158 -11.51 -18.52 -0.07
N ILE A 159 -10.92 -18.90 -1.20
CA ILE A 159 -11.43 -18.69 -2.55
C ILE A 159 -11.41 -20.05 -3.26
N LEU A 160 -12.53 -20.73 -3.37
CA LEU A 160 -12.61 -22.12 -3.80
C LEU A 160 -11.74 -23.03 -2.91
N ASN A 161 -10.74 -23.68 -3.54
CA ASN A 161 -9.73 -24.51 -2.87
C ASN A 161 -8.40 -23.79 -2.59
N PHE A 162 -8.34 -22.48 -2.81
CA PHE A 162 -7.19 -21.63 -2.51
C PHE A 162 -7.43 -20.86 -1.23
N LYS A 163 -6.34 -20.50 -0.56
CA LYS A 163 -6.35 -19.54 0.53
C LYS A 163 -5.50 -18.34 0.18
N ALA A 164 -6.14 -17.18 0.07
CA ALA A 164 -5.47 -15.91 -0.20
C ALA A 164 -5.15 -15.19 1.10
N HIS A 165 -3.92 -14.69 1.21
CA HIS A 165 -3.44 -13.86 2.31
C HIS A 165 -2.96 -12.53 1.77
N SER A 166 -3.32 -11.43 2.44
CA SER A 166 -2.96 -10.08 2.04
C SER A 166 -2.53 -9.29 3.27
N TYR A 167 -1.25 -8.91 3.34
CA TYR A 167 -0.67 -8.27 4.53
C TYR A 167 0.35 -7.18 4.18
N PRO A 168 0.35 -6.07 4.97
CA PRO A 168 1.37 -5.04 4.85
C PRO A 168 2.76 -5.59 5.19
N ARG A 169 3.79 -4.99 4.61
CA ARG A 169 5.20 -5.31 4.83
C ARG A 169 5.95 -4.11 5.42
N LEU A 170 7.26 -4.23 5.49
CA LEU A 170 8.11 -3.20 6.13
C LEU A 170 7.93 -1.80 5.53
N GLY A 171 7.70 -1.69 4.22
CA GLY A 171 7.41 -0.40 3.57
C GLY A 171 6.19 0.31 4.17
N ALA A 172 5.10 -0.44 4.41
CA ALA A 172 3.91 0.10 5.07
C ALA A 172 4.19 0.55 6.50
N LEU A 173 5.06 -0.17 7.23
CA LEU A 173 5.47 0.23 8.58
C LEU A 173 6.25 1.55 8.56
N PHE A 174 7.20 1.72 7.63
CA PHE A 174 7.93 2.99 7.47
C PHE A 174 6.99 4.16 7.16
N LEU A 175 6.01 3.95 6.29
CA LEU A 175 4.99 4.95 5.97
C LEU A 175 4.17 5.31 7.21
N ALA A 176 3.65 4.32 7.93
CA ALA A 176 2.86 4.51 9.15
C ALA A 176 3.65 5.25 10.24
N MET A 177 4.92 4.89 10.45
CA MET A 177 5.81 5.57 11.39
C MET A 177 6.03 7.04 10.98
N GLY A 178 6.21 7.31 9.68
CA GLY A 178 6.36 8.67 9.17
C GLY A 178 5.11 9.52 9.46
N ILE A 179 3.92 8.97 9.19
CA ILE A 179 2.64 9.63 9.47
C ILE A 179 2.47 9.89 10.97
N ALA A 180 2.74 8.89 11.81
CA ALA A 180 2.66 9.03 13.26
C ALA A 180 3.65 10.07 13.81
N ALA A 181 4.87 10.10 13.29
CA ALA A 181 5.88 11.10 13.63
C ALA A 181 5.44 12.51 13.22
N GLY A 182 4.77 12.68 12.07
CA GLY A 182 4.19 13.96 11.65
C GLY A 182 3.14 14.50 12.62
N LEU A 183 2.25 13.64 13.08
CA LEU A 183 1.27 13.98 14.13
C LEU A 183 1.97 14.34 15.46
N LEU A 184 2.97 13.58 15.84
CA LEU A 184 3.74 13.85 17.05
C LEU A 184 4.48 15.20 16.96
N ALA A 185 5.07 15.52 15.81
CA ALA A 185 5.70 16.80 15.55
C ALA A 185 4.71 17.97 15.74
N PHE A 186 3.49 17.82 15.24
CA PHE A 186 2.41 18.80 15.44
C PHE A 186 2.08 18.97 16.94
N ILE A 187 1.84 17.88 17.67
CA ILE A 187 1.48 17.93 19.11
C ILE A 187 2.56 18.63 19.92
N VAL A 188 3.83 18.23 19.73
CA VAL A 188 4.98 18.82 20.43
C VAL A 188 5.16 20.29 20.03
N GLY A 189 5.03 20.61 18.75
CA GLY A 189 5.12 21.97 18.24
C GLY A 189 4.06 22.90 18.82
N LYS A 190 2.81 22.45 18.90
CA LYS A 190 1.68 23.18 19.50
C LYS A 190 1.90 23.45 21.00
N LYS A 191 2.41 22.43 21.74
CA LYS A 191 2.72 22.58 23.18
C LYS A 191 3.82 23.60 23.41
N ASN A 192 4.89 23.58 22.61
CA ASN A 192 5.99 24.54 22.71
C ASN A 192 5.53 25.96 22.39
N HIS A 193 4.65 26.14 21.42
CA HIS A 193 4.10 27.44 21.06
C HIS A 193 3.24 28.03 22.21
N LYS A 194 2.40 27.22 22.85
CA LYS A 194 1.61 27.68 24.01
C LYS A 194 2.51 28.15 25.16
N LYS A 195 3.59 27.41 25.48
CA LYS A 195 4.53 27.80 26.53
C LYS A 195 5.21 29.13 26.26
N SER A 196 5.52 29.43 24.99
CA SER A 196 6.17 30.70 24.64
C SER A 196 5.24 31.92 24.69
N LEU A 197 3.92 31.71 24.79
CA LEU A 197 2.94 32.80 24.96
C LEU A 197 2.62 33.08 26.43
N THR A 198 3.00 32.19 27.34
CA THR A 198 2.73 32.29 28.79
C THR A 198 3.97 32.72 29.61
N MET A 199 5.09 32.94 28.94
CA MET A 199 6.32 33.55 29.48
C MET A 199 6.45 34.99 29.00
#